data_c2dd81d57790887efabdc2c4c1ecea7d
#
_entry.id   c2dd81d57790887efabdc2c4c1ecea7d
#
_cell.length_a   1.000
_cell.length_b   1.000
_cell.length_c   1.000
_cell.angle_alpha   90.00
_cell.angle_beta   90.00
_cell.angle_gamma   90.00
#
_symmetry.space_group_name_H-M   'P 1'
#
loop_
_entity.id
_entity.type
_entity.pdbx_description
1 polymer ?
#
loop_
_entity_poly.entity_id
_entity_poly.type
_entity_poly.pdbx_seq_one_letter_code
_entity_poly.pdbx_strand_id
1 'polypeptide(L)'
;MDGRLANTWKLTVNEKKFIETALASNLRIDGRNPLEYRKITIKFGREDGSSEVQLGQTHVMGLVTGQLVQPYQDRQNEGTLSIFTEFSPMADPSFEPGRPGESAVELGRIVDRGLRESRAVDTESLCVLAGKLVWAIRIDLHILDNGGNLVDAANIAALGLSLNV
;
A
#
# COMPACT_ATOMS: atom_id res chain seq x y z
N MET A 1 -30.66 -10.19 13.57
CA MET A 1 -30.98 -8.82 13.09
C MET A 1 -29.71 -8.31 12.45
N ASP A 2 -29.59 -8.51 11.15
CA ASP A 2 -28.43 -8.05 10.38
C ASP A 2 -28.51 -6.53 10.24
N GLY A 3 -27.92 -5.84 11.19
CA GLY A 3 -27.58 -4.43 11.02
C GLY A 3 -26.42 -4.29 10.04
N ARG A 4 -26.64 -4.70 8.80
CA ARG A 4 -25.77 -4.28 7.72
C ARG A 4 -25.76 -2.78 7.76
N LEU A 5 -24.59 -2.20 8.05
CA LEU A 5 -24.29 -0.82 7.84
C LEU A 5 -24.49 -0.55 6.33
N ALA A 6 -25.77 -0.47 5.97
CA ALA A 6 -26.20 -0.32 4.61
C ALA A 6 -25.72 1.04 4.13
N ASN A 7 -24.78 1.01 3.19
CA ASN A 7 -24.54 2.16 2.33
C ASN A 7 -23.94 3.42 2.94
N THR A 8 -22.84 3.30 3.66
CA THR A 8 -21.96 4.43 3.98
C THR A 8 -21.39 5.12 2.74
N TRP A 9 -21.59 4.56 1.56
CA TRP A 9 -21.13 5.09 0.25
C TRP A 9 -22.06 6.14 -0.37
N LYS A 10 -23.30 6.23 0.08
CA LYS A 10 -24.23 7.23 -0.46
C LYS A 10 -24.13 8.50 0.37
N LEU A 11 -23.54 9.52 -0.23
CA LEU A 11 -23.57 10.86 0.29
C LEU A 11 -25.00 11.32 0.55
N THR A 12 -25.23 11.94 1.69
CA THR A 12 -26.50 12.59 1.98
C THR A 12 -26.67 13.79 1.04
N VAL A 13 -27.91 14.25 0.86
CA VAL A 13 -28.22 15.41 0.01
C VAL A 13 -27.45 16.67 0.46
N ASN A 14 -27.31 16.84 1.78
CA ASN A 14 -26.61 17.99 2.35
C ASN A 14 -25.09 17.91 2.11
N GLU A 15 -24.50 16.74 2.28
CA GLU A 15 -23.08 16.51 1.98
C GLU A 15 -22.78 16.76 0.51
N LYS A 16 -23.61 16.22 -0.40
CA LYS A 16 -23.46 16.45 -1.83
C LYS A 16 -23.52 17.95 -2.16
N LYS A 17 -24.50 18.68 -1.63
CA LYS A 17 -24.62 20.12 -1.85
C LYS A 17 -23.43 20.90 -1.29
N PHE A 18 -22.93 20.49 -0.12
CA PHE A 18 -21.73 21.08 0.48
C PHE A 18 -20.50 20.89 -0.41
N ILE A 19 -20.29 19.66 -0.89
CA ILE A 19 -19.18 19.34 -1.80
C ILE A 19 -19.28 20.13 -3.10
N GLU A 20 -20.46 20.21 -3.71
CA GLU A 20 -20.69 20.98 -4.95
C GLU A 20 -20.40 22.47 -4.74
N THR A 21 -20.80 23.04 -3.61
CA THR A 21 -20.54 24.45 -3.27
C THR A 21 -19.06 24.70 -3.04
N ALA A 22 -18.35 23.81 -2.34
CA ALA A 22 -16.92 23.91 -2.12
C ALA A 22 -16.14 23.86 -3.44
N LEU A 23 -16.47 22.90 -4.31
CA LEU A 23 -15.83 22.75 -5.62
C LEU A 23 -16.11 23.96 -6.53
N ALA A 24 -17.31 24.53 -6.50
CA ALA A 24 -17.63 25.76 -7.22
C ALA A 24 -16.80 26.97 -6.76
N SER A 25 -16.35 26.94 -5.50
CA SER A 25 -15.45 27.95 -4.91
C SER A 25 -13.96 27.60 -5.10
N ASN A 26 -13.61 26.61 -5.94
CA ASN A 26 -12.26 26.10 -6.14
C ASN A 26 -11.58 25.61 -4.85
N LEU A 27 -12.35 25.09 -3.92
CA LEU A 27 -11.86 24.50 -2.67
C LEU A 27 -12.28 23.04 -2.58
N ARG A 28 -11.41 22.19 -2.07
CA ARG A 28 -11.74 20.84 -1.64
C ARG A 28 -12.32 20.87 -0.22
N ILE A 29 -12.94 19.77 0.21
CA ILE A 29 -13.55 19.63 1.54
C ILE A 29 -12.52 19.88 2.67
N ASP A 30 -11.27 19.52 2.44
CA ASP A 30 -10.15 19.70 3.36
C ASP A 30 -9.45 21.07 3.26
N GLY A 31 -10.02 22.01 2.50
CA GLY A 31 -9.51 23.37 2.35
C GLY A 31 -8.36 23.55 1.36
N ARG A 32 -7.91 22.47 0.70
CA ARG A 32 -6.88 22.54 -0.35
C ARG A 32 -7.44 23.03 -1.67
N ASN A 33 -6.56 23.58 -2.50
CA ASN A 33 -6.90 23.87 -3.89
C ASN A 33 -7.14 22.56 -4.68
N PRO A 34 -7.93 22.58 -5.78
CA PRO A 34 -8.24 21.36 -6.54
C PRO A 34 -7.02 20.60 -7.04
N LEU A 35 -5.93 21.29 -7.39
CA LEU A 35 -4.68 20.73 -7.92
C LEU A 35 -3.61 20.54 -6.83
N GLU A 36 -3.89 20.91 -5.60
CA GLU A 36 -2.94 20.76 -4.49
C GLU A 36 -2.91 19.30 -4.00
N TYR A 37 -1.72 18.73 -3.98
CA TYR A 37 -1.51 17.36 -3.48
C TYR A 37 -1.50 17.34 -1.94
N ARG A 38 -1.85 16.21 -1.33
CA ARG A 38 -1.74 16.04 0.12
C ARG A 38 -0.26 15.99 0.52
N LYS A 39 0.05 16.51 1.71
CA LYS A 39 1.41 16.47 2.23
C LYS A 39 1.86 15.01 2.37
N ILE A 40 2.99 14.69 1.75
CA ILE A 40 3.64 13.40 1.86
C ILE A 40 4.77 13.53 2.86
N THR A 41 4.84 12.60 3.80
CA THR A 41 5.97 12.46 4.73
C THR A 41 6.42 11.01 4.66
N ILE A 42 7.70 10.80 4.35
CA ILE A 42 8.32 9.48 4.28
C ILE A 42 9.36 9.43 5.39
N LYS A 43 9.29 8.41 6.23
CA LYS A 43 10.28 8.14 7.27
C LYS A 43 10.83 6.74 7.05
N PHE A 44 12.13 6.62 7.08
CA PHE A 44 12.81 5.34 7.09
C PHE A 44 13.07 4.93 8.55
N GLY A 45 12.86 3.66 8.85
CA GLY A 45 13.09 3.14 10.18
C GLY A 45 14.57 3.14 10.56
N ARG A 46 14.86 2.84 11.84
CA ARG A 46 16.22 2.67 12.32
C ARG A 46 16.87 1.39 11.82
N GLU A 47 16.05 0.38 11.57
CA GLU A 47 16.46 -0.90 11.00
C GLU A 47 16.23 -0.84 9.49
N ASP A 48 17.20 -1.37 8.75
CA ASP A 48 17.09 -1.47 7.29
C ASP A 48 15.87 -2.30 6.91
N GLY A 49 15.19 -1.91 5.84
CA GLY A 49 14.00 -2.62 5.37
C GLY A 49 12.68 -2.21 6.05
N SER A 50 12.63 -1.06 6.74
CA SER A 50 11.38 -0.49 7.23
C SER A 50 11.13 0.92 6.69
N SER A 51 9.89 1.21 6.29
CA SER A 51 9.46 2.53 5.84
C SER A 51 8.08 2.88 6.40
N GLU A 52 7.87 4.15 6.65
CA GLU A 52 6.61 4.69 7.14
C GLU A 52 6.23 5.85 6.24
N VAL A 53 5.05 5.78 5.63
CA VAL A 53 4.54 6.79 4.73
C VAL A 53 3.24 7.38 5.26
N GLN A 54 3.22 8.68 5.37
CA GLN A 54 2.03 9.44 5.74
C GLN A 54 1.62 10.34 4.57
N LEU A 55 0.43 10.11 4.04
CA LEU A 55 -0.20 10.88 2.97
C LEU A 55 -1.43 11.61 3.52
N GLY A 56 -1.24 12.80 4.07
CA GLY A 56 -2.27 13.50 4.83
C GLY A 56 -2.62 12.73 6.10
N GLN A 57 -3.83 12.18 6.17
CA GLN A 57 -4.27 11.30 7.28
C GLN A 57 -4.01 9.83 7.02
N THR A 58 -3.78 9.43 5.76
CA THR A 58 -3.49 8.04 5.42
C THR A 58 -2.09 7.67 5.91
N HIS A 59 -1.98 6.58 6.65
CA HIS A 59 -0.73 6.14 7.25
C HIS A 59 -0.47 4.67 6.93
N VAL A 60 0.66 4.40 6.30
CA VAL A 60 1.07 3.06 5.87
C VAL A 60 2.48 2.79 6.36
N MET A 61 2.67 1.64 6.98
CA MET A 61 3.97 1.12 7.37
C MET A 61 4.32 -0.08 6.51
N GLY A 62 5.53 -0.09 5.98
CA GLY A 62 6.07 -1.20 5.21
C GLY A 62 7.26 -1.84 5.89
N LEU A 63 7.36 -3.15 5.77
CA LEU A 63 8.47 -3.96 6.24
C LEU A 63 8.94 -4.89 5.12
N VAL A 64 10.25 -5.02 4.94
CA VAL A 64 10.86 -5.96 4.01
C VAL A 64 11.59 -7.04 4.77
N THR A 65 11.36 -8.28 4.37
CA THR A 65 12.10 -9.44 4.84
C THR A 65 12.69 -10.19 3.66
N GLY A 66 13.97 -10.55 3.74
CA GLY A 66 14.67 -11.32 2.73
C GLY A 66 15.10 -12.68 3.26
N GLN A 67 14.93 -13.70 2.45
CA GLN A 67 15.39 -15.06 2.74
C GLN A 67 16.09 -15.66 1.52
N LEU A 68 17.17 -16.41 1.73
CA LEU A 68 17.79 -17.19 0.67
C LEU A 68 17.04 -18.50 0.51
N VAL A 69 16.52 -18.73 -0.70
CA VAL A 69 15.74 -19.92 -1.04
C VAL A 69 16.26 -20.57 -2.33
N GLN A 70 15.84 -21.81 -2.55
CA GLN A 70 16.09 -22.47 -3.82
C GLN A 70 15.13 -21.95 -4.88
N PRO A 71 15.60 -21.56 -6.08
CA PRO A 71 14.75 -21.00 -7.14
C PRO A 71 13.75 -22.06 -7.67
N TYR A 72 12.67 -21.59 -8.26
CA TYR A 72 11.76 -22.44 -9.01
C TYR A 72 12.45 -23.05 -10.25
N GLN A 73 12.06 -24.26 -10.64
CA GLN A 73 12.69 -24.97 -11.76
C GLN A 73 12.54 -24.25 -13.11
N ASP A 74 11.47 -23.50 -13.29
CA ASP A 74 11.15 -22.74 -14.49
C ASP A 74 11.83 -21.36 -14.54
N ARG A 75 12.34 -20.84 -13.39
CA ARG A 75 12.97 -19.52 -13.26
C ARG A 75 14.20 -19.58 -12.38
N GLN A 76 15.21 -20.28 -12.86
CA GLN A 76 16.42 -20.56 -12.07
C GLN A 76 17.32 -19.33 -11.83
N ASN A 77 17.13 -18.24 -12.59
CA ASN A 77 17.96 -17.05 -12.55
C ASN A 77 17.24 -15.83 -11.96
N GLU A 78 16.05 -16.03 -11.41
CA GLU A 78 15.25 -14.92 -10.87
C GLU A 78 14.94 -15.17 -9.39
N GLY A 79 15.04 -14.11 -8.59
CA GLY A 79 14.50 -14.10 -7.23
C GLY A 79 12.99 -13.98 -7.22
N THR A 80 12.40 -14.11 -6.04
CA THR A 80 10.96 -13.99 -5.87
C THR A 80 10.61 -12.75 -5.07
N LEU A 81 9.58 -12.04 -5.53
CA LEU A 81 8.97 -10.91 -4.83
C LEU A 81 7.56 -11.29 -4.41
N SER A 82 7.22 -11.10 -3.14
CA SER A 82 5.88 -11.35 -2.60
C SER A 82 5.42 -10.13 -1.82
N ILE A 83 4.18 -9.68 -2.05
CA ILE A 83 3.62 -8.52 -1.37
C ILE A 83 2.38 -8.95 -0.61
N PHE A 84 2.34 -8.59 0.67
CA PHE A 84 1.22 -8.84 1.56
C PHE A 84 0.73 -7.52 2.11
N THR A 85 -0.59 -7.37 2.19
CA THR A 85 -1.23 -6.18 2.74
C THR A 85 -2.13 -6.59 3.89
N GLU A 86 -1.99 -5.90 4.99
CA GLU A 86 -2.81 -6.08 6.18
C GLU A 86 -3.51 -4.78 6.54
N PHE A 87 -4.83 -4.86 6.66
CA PHE A 87 -5.65 -3.75 7.11
C PHE A 87 -5.84 -3.86 8.63
N SER A 88 -5.24 -2.93 9.35
CA SER A 88 -5.41 -2.87 10.79
C SER A 88 -6.84 -2.43 11.14
N PRO A 89 -7.51 -3.08 12.10
CA PRO A 89 -8.80 -2.60 12.63
C PRO A 89 -8.73 -1.20 13.24
N MET A 90 -7.52 -0.72 13.54
CA MET A 90 -7.31 0.65 14.03
C MET A 90 -7.46 1.69 12.91
N ALA A 91 -7.20 1.29 11.67
CA ALA A 91 -7.22 2.20 10.52
C ALA A 91 -8.63 2.61 10.11
N ASP A 92 -9.58 1.69 10.22
CA ASP A 92 -10.98 1.93 9.89
C ASP A 92 -11.88 0.93 10.62
N PRO A 93 -13.00 1.37 11.21
CA PRO A 93 -13.93 0.47 11.91
C PRO A 93 -14.55 -0.61 11.01
N SER A 94 -14.50 -0.45 9.68
CA SER A 94 -14.99 -1.44 8.71
C SER A 94 -14.02 -2.59 8.48
N PHE A 95 -12.77 -2.49 8.95
CA PHE A 95 -11.77 -3.52 8.78
C PHE A 95 -11.89 -4.57 9.89
N GLU A 96 -12.18 -5.79 9.49
CA GLU A 96 -12.29 -6.91 10.42
C GLU A 96 -10.91 -7.50 10.74
N PRO A 97 -10.63 -7.83 12.00
CA PRO A 97 -9.38 -8.50 12.37
C PRO A 97 -9.36 -9.94 11.85
N GLY A 98 -8.20 -10.41 11.44
CA GLY A 98 -7.97 -11.79 11.07
C GLY A 98 -7.69 -11.98 9.58
N ARG A 99 -8.54 -12.71 8.86
CA ARG A 99 -8.29 -13.01 7.45
C ARG A 99 -8.36 -11.76 6.58
N PRO A 100 -7.38 -11.51 5.68
CA PRO A 100 -7.41 -10.37 4.78
C PRO A 100 -8.71 -10.31 3.99
N GLY A 101 -9.41 -9.18 4.05
CA GLY A 101 -10.59 -8.92 3.24
C GLY A 101 -10.26 -8.78 1.76
N GLU A 102 -11.29 -8.77 0.92
CA GLU A 102 -11.14 -8.63 -0.53
C GLU A 102 -10.36 -7.35 -0.92
N SER A 103 -10.65 -6.24 -0.25
CA SER A 103 -9.97 -4.95 -0.49
C SER A 103 -8.46 -5.00 -0.16
N ALA A 104 -8.05 -5.75 0.86
CA ALA A 104 -6.64 -5.93 1.18
C ALA A 104 -5.92 -6.72 0.09
N VAL A 105 -6.55 -7.82 -0.37
CA VAL A 105 -6.00 -8.64 -1.46
C VAL A 105 -5.91 -7.84 -2.76
N GLU A 106 -6.92 -7.03 -3.06
CA GLU A 106 -6.93 -6.17 -4.24
C GLU A 106 -5.80 -5.13 -4.19
N LEU A 107 -5.64 -4.43 -3.05
CA LEU A 107 -4.55 -3.48 -2.86
C LEU A 107 -3.19 -4.15 -3.07
N GLY A 108 -2.96 -5.32 -2.48
CA GLY A 108 -1.72 -6.07 -2.65
C GLY A 108 -1.43 -6.41 -4.10
N ARG A 109 -2.45 -6.81 -4.88
CA ARG A 109 -2.31 -7.10 -6.31
C ARG A 109 -1.97 -5.86 -7.13
N ILE A 110 -2.56 -4.71 -6.81
CA ILE A 110 -2.29 -3.45 -7.50
C ILE A 110 -0.84 -3.03 -7.26
N VAL A 111 -0.38 -3.09 -6.00
CA VAL A 111 1.01 -2.75 -5.65
C VAL A 111 2.00 -3.73 -6.28
N ASP A 112 1.73 -5.04 -6.21
CA ASP A 112 2.58 -6.08 -6.84
C ASP A 112 2.73 -5.84 -8.35
N ARG A 113 1.61 -5.57 -9.03
CA ARG A 113 1.62 -5.25 -10.45
C ARG A 113 2.41 -3.97 -10.74
N GLY A 114 2.21 -2.93 -9.94
CA GLY A 114 2.94 -1.67 -10.09
C GLY A 114 4.46 -1.85 -10.00
N LEU A 115 4.94 -2.59 -9.00
CA LEU A 115 6.37 -2.85 -8.81
C LEU A 115 6.98 -3.74 -9.90
N ARG A 116 6.25 -4.77 -10.34
CA ARG A 116 6.74 -5.68 -11.40
C ARG A 116 6.75 -5.04 -12.77
N GLU A 117 5.68 -4.36 -13.17
CA GLU A 117 5.59 -3.73 -14.48
C GLU A 117 6.51 -2.52 -14.64
N SER A 118 6.74 -1.78 -13.56
CA SER A 118 7.68 -0.66 -13.56
C SER A 118 9.15 -1.12 -13.52
N ARG A 119 9.40 -2.41 -13.22
CA ARG A 119 10.74 -2.96 -12.97
C ARG A 119 11.49 -2.20 -11.88
N ALA A 120 10.77 -1.67 -10.89
CA ALA A 120 11.36 -0.98 -9.75
C ALA A 120 12.23 -1.91 -8.91
N VAL A 121 11.90 -3.21 -8.90
CA VAL A 121 12.71 -4.28 -8.33
C VAL A 121 13.17 -5.18 -9.46
N ASP A 122 14.48 -5.27 -9.66
CA ASP A 122 15.08 -6.17 -10.64
C ASP A 122 15.19 -7.57 -10.03
N THR A 123 14.28 -8.47 -10.44
CA THR A 123 14.25 -9.84 -9.95
C THR A 123 15.44 -10.67 -10.40
N GLU A 124 16.12 -10.31 -11.51
CA GLU A 124 17.32 -11.00 -11.98
C GLU A 124 18.52 -10.67 -11.07
N SER A 125 18.60 -9.43 -10.56
CA SER A 125 19.66 -9.02 -9.63
C SER A 125 19.60 -9.74 -8.28
N LEU A 126 18.45 -10.31 -7.92
CA LEU A 126 18.26 -11.11 -6.70
C LEU A 126 18.82 -12.54 -6.81
N CYS A 127 19.39 -12.91 -7.94
CA CYS A 127 20.03 -14.20 -8.15
C CYS A 127 21.44 -14.20 -7.58
N VAL A 128 21.69 -15.02 -6.55
CA VAL A 128 23.04 -15.19 -5.97
C VAL A 128 23.80 -16.27 -6.70
N LEU A 129 23.17 -17.42 -6.93
CA LEU A 129 23.75 -18.56 -7.63
C LEU A 129 22.66 -19.27 -8.45
N ALA A 130 22.75 -19.14 -9.77
CA ALA A 130 21.77 -19.69 -10.69
C ALA A 130 21.49 -21.17 -10.43
N GLY A 131 20.22 -21.51 -10.32
CA GLY A 131 19.75 -22.87 -10.04
C GLY A 131 19.97 -23.38 -8.62
N LYS A 132 20.59 -22.61 -7.71
CA LYS A 132 20.86 -23.04 -6.34
C LYS A 132 20.32 -22.09 -5.29
N LEU A 133 20.60 -20.79 -5.38
CA LEU A 133 20.26 -19.80 -4.35
C LEU A 133 19.83 -18.48 -4.98
N VAL A 134 18.66 -18.04 -4.58
CA VAL A 134 18.10 -16.74 -4.94
C VAL A 134 17.51 -16.06 -3.70
N TRP A 135 17.41 -14.75 -3.72
CA TRP A 135 16.69 -14.00 -2.69
C TRP A 135 15.19 -14.10 -2.92
N ALA A 136 14.47 -14.46 -1.88
CA ALA A 136 13.02 -14.29 -1.78
C ALA A 136 12.75 -13.06 -0.92
N ILE A 137 12.28 -12.00 -1.57
CA ILE A 137 11.92 -10.74 -0.92
C ILE A 137 10.42 -10.77 -0.63
N ARG A 138 10.08 -10.48 0.63
CA ARG A 138 8.71 -10.32 1.07
C ARG A 138 8.51 -8.90 1.59
N ILE A 139 7.51 -8.22 1.06
CA ILE A 139 7.07 -6.89 1.49
C ILE A 139 5.74 -7.03 2.23
N ASP A 140 5.72 -6.66 3.49
CA ASP A 140 4.52 -6.61 4.32
C ASP A 140 4.10 -5.13 4.49
N LEU A 141 2.89 -4.79 4.04
CA LEU A 141 2.32 -3.45 4.11
C LEU A 141 1.19 -3.44 5.15
N HIS A 142 1.36 -2.67 6.20
CA HIS A 142 0.38 -2.49 7.27
C HIS A 142 -0.30 -1.13 7.12
N ILE A 143 -1.61 -1.13 6.94
CA ILE A 143 -2.41 0.08 6.89
C ILE A 143 -2.79 0.46 8.32
N LEU A 144 -2.27 1.59 8.79
CA LEU A 144 -2.44 2.06 10.17
C LEU A 144 -3.54 3.11 10.30
N ASP A 145 -3.77 3.89 9.24
CA ASP A 145 -4.86 4.88 9.18
C ASP A 145 -5.38 5.01 7.75
N ASN A 146 -6.69 5.11 7.58
CA ASN A 146 -7.37 5.18 6.28
C ASN A 146 -8.00 6.56 6.05
N GLY A 147 -7.21 7.49 5.56
CA GLY A 147 -7.69 8.80 5.07
C GLY A 147 -7.99 8.84 3.57
N GLY A 148 -8.15 7.69 2.92
CA GLY A 148 -8.36 7.55 1.47
C GLY A 148 -7.05 7.56 0.66
N ASN A 149 -7.13 7.04 -0.57
CA ASN A 149 -6.02 6.86 -1.50
C ASN A 149 -4.89 5.95 -0.94
N LEU A 150 -5.29 4.78 -0.47
CA LEU A 150 -4.37 3.76 0.05
C LEU A 150 -3.39 3.27 -1.01
N VAL A 151 -3.81 3.26 -2.29
CA VAL A 151 -2.99 2.77 -3.41
C VAL A 151 -1.70 3.57 -3.55
N ASP A 152 -1.79 4.91 -3.58
CA ASP A 152 -0.59 5.75 -3.71
C ASP A 152 0.30 5.64 -2.47
N ALA A 153 -0.29 5.69 -1.27
CA ALA A 153 0.46 5.58 -0.02
C ALA A 153 1.19 4.22 0.08
N ALA A 154 0.53 3.13 -0.27
CA ALA A 154 1.10 1.79 -0.26
C ALA A 154 2.21 1.61 -1.31
N ASN A 155 2.02 2.14 -2.53
CA ASN A 155 3.06 2.12 -3.56
C ASN A 155 4.30 2.92 -3.14
N ILE A 156 4.13 4.10 -2.55
CA ILE A 156 5.25 4.91 -2.05
C ILE A 156 5.98 4.18 -0.92
N ALA A 157 5.24 3.54 0.00
CA ALA A 157 5.84 2.74 1.06
C ALA A 157 6.66 1.58 0.49
N ALA A 158 6.09 0.83 -0.45
CA ALA A 158 6.75 -0.30 -1.08
C ALA A 158 8.00 0.12 -1.88
N LEU A 159 7.95 1.24 -2.61
CA LEU A 159 9.12 1.81 -3.31
C LEU A 159 10.19 2.31 -2.34
N GLY A 160 9.79 2.95 -1.23
CA GLY A 160 10.71 3.39 -0.19
C GLY A 160 11.50 2.24 0.42
N LEU A 161 10.90 1.06 0.51
CA LEU A 161 11.56 -0.17 0.98
C LEU A 161 12.55 -0.71 -0.04
N SER A 162 12.19 -0.73 -1.33
CA SER A 162 13.06 -1.25 -2.39
C SER A 162 14.33 -0.43 -2.62
N LEU A 163 14.37 0.81 -2.15
CA LEU A 163 15.56 1.68 -2.21
C LEU A 163 16.54 1.44 -1.06
N ASN A 164 16.13 0.72 -0.01
CA ASN A 164 16.92 0.45 1.21
C ASN A 164 17.33 -1.01 1.35
N VAL A 165 17.16 -1.81 0.31
CA VAL A 165 17.65 -3.20 0.18
C VAL A 165 18.80 -3.24 -0.85
#